data_dd5922dec42417a9cc20e67e2f57875c
#
_entry.id   dd5922dec42417a9cc20e67e2f57875c
#
_cell.length_a   1.000
_cell.length_b   1.000
_cell.length_c   1.000
_cell.angle_alpha   90.00
_cell.angle_beta   90.00
_cell.angle_gamma   90.00
#
_symmetry.space_group_name_H-M   'P 1'
#
loop_
_entity.id
_entity.type
_entity.pdbx_description
1 polymer ?
#
loop_
_entity_poly.entity_id
_entity_poly.type
_entity_poly.pdbx_seq_one_letter_code
_entity_poly.pdbx_strand_id
1 'polypeptide(L)'
;MIVVTTPTGNIGSRVLTDLLANTEPIRVIARDPDRLAPEARKRVEVVVGSHGDSAVVTRAFQDADSVFWVVPPDPGAASVAAAYVDFARPAVKALRQQGVKRVVGVSALGRGTPWATHAGLATASFAMDDLIASSGASYRALTMPSFMENLLRQVESISTNGAFFLPIDGDRKLPSAAASDVARVAARLLFDHSWTGVASVPILGPEDLSYNDMARILSEVLGRPVRFEQISNDAFKARLIGRGMSDAIAQGNVDMWIAKGNGIDNAVTRTPESSTPTTFRDWASQVLRARVAP
;
A
#
# COMPACT_ATOMS: atom_id res chain seq x y z
N MET A 1 -21.01 -7.55 7.88
CA MET A 1 -19.68 -7.99 8.39
C MET A 1 -18.59 -7.52 7.43
N ILE A 2 -17.63 -6.75 7.92
CA ILE A 2 -16.45 -6.31 7.15
C ILE A 2 -15.24 -7.13 7.62
N VAL A 3 -14.47 -7.68 6.67
CA VAL A 3 -13.21 -8.39 6.98
C VAL A 3 -12.02 -7.51 6.62
N VAL A 4 -11.08 -7.35 7.55
CA VAL A 4 -9.85 -6.57 7.34
C VAL A 4 -8.63 -7.49 7.35
N THR A 5 -7.90 -7.52 6.24
CA THR A 5 -6.58 -8.17 6.17
C THR A 5 -5.49 -7.20 6.66
N THR A 6 -4.36 -7.72 7.13
CA THR A 6 -3.23 -6.92 7.65
C THR A 6 -3.61 -5.83 8.67
N PRO A 7 -4.44 -6.12 9.70
CA PRO A 7 -4.94 -5.12 10.64
C PRO A 7 -3.86 -4.47 11.52
N THR A 8 -2.66 -5.00 11.52
CA THR A 8 -1.47 -4.46 12.25
C THR A 8 -0.47 -3.77 11.31
N GLY A 9 -0.78 -3.73 10.01
CA GLY A 9 0.05 -3.08 9.00
C GLY A 9 -0.19 -1.57 8.91
N ASN A 10 0.63 -0.88 8.12
CA ASN A 10 0.59 0.58 8.00
C ASN A 10 -0.78 1.13 7.53
N ILE A 11 -1.40 0.51 6.53
CA ILE A 11 -2.73 0.93 6.04
C ILE A 11 -3.83 0.23 6.84
N GLY A 12 -3.73 -1.09 7.01
CA GLY A 12 -4.79 -1.88 7.63
C GLY A 12 -5.11 -1.48 9.07
N SER A 13 -4.13 -1.03 9.86
CA SER A 13 -4.38 -0.53 11.22
C SER A 13 -5.19 0.77 11.22
N ARG A 14 -4.95 1.65 10.25
CA ARG A 14 -5.70 2.90 10.10
C ARG A 14 -7.11 2.64 9.58
N VAL A 15 -7.27 1.74 8.59
CA VAL A 15 -8.59 1.29 8.13
C VAL A 15 -9.38 0.71 9.30
N LEU A 16 -8.77 -0.14 10.11
CA LEU A 16 -9.41 -0.71 11.28
C LEU A 16 -9.85 0.38 12.27
N THR A 17 -9.00 1.37 12.54
CA THR A 17 -9.34 2.51 13.40
C THR A 17 -10.55 3.29 12.87
N ASP A 18 -10.58 3.60 11.57
CA ASP A 18 -11.68 4.34 10.95
C ASP A 18 -12.98 3.51 10.96
N LEU A 19 -12.90 2.19 10.73
CA LEU A 19 -14.04 1.29 10.78
C LEU A 19 -14.61 1.15 12.19
N LEU A 20 -13.78 1.16 13.22
CA LEU A 20 -14.21 1.08 14.63
C LEU A 20 -14.97 2.32 15.11
N ALA A 21 -14.99 3.42 14.37
CA ALA A 21 -15.85 4.57 14.65
C ALA A 21 -17.34 4.27 14.43
N ASN A 22 -17.69 3.15 13.79
CA ASN A 22 -19.05 2.71 13.50
C ASN A 22 -19.40 1.42 14.26
N THR A 23 -20.64 0.96 14.08
CA THR A 23 -21.20 -0.20 14.79
C THR A 23 -21.23 -1.48 13.95
N GLU A 24 -20.78 -1.43 12.70
CA GLU A 24 -20.76 -2.63 11.86
C GLU A 24 -19.82 -3.70 12.44
N PRO A 25 -20.23 -4.98 12.40
CA PRO A 25 -19.36 -6.08 12.83
C PRO A 25 -18.10 -6.17 11.98
N ILE A 26 -16.95 -6.24 12.65
CA ILE A 26 -15.64 -6.31 12.01
C ILE A 26 -14.96 -7.62 12.40
N ARG A 27 -14.40 -8.30 11.40
CA ARG A 27 -13.51 -9.44 11.58
C ARG A 27 -12.14 -9.11 11.01
N VAL A 28 -11.10 -9.53 11.68
CA VAL A 28 -9.72 -9.30 11.23
C VAL A 28 -8.96 -10.61 11.05
N ILE A 29 -8.07 -10.67 10.08
CA ILE A 29 -7.11 -11.78 9.92
C ILE A 29 -5.77 -11.30 10.42
N ALA A 30 -5.27 -11.88 11.51
CA ALA A 30 -3.99 -11.52 12.11
C ALA A 30 -3.15 -12.77 12.43
N ARG A 31 -1.88 -12.76 12.04
CA ARG A 31 -0.93 -13.83 12.42
C ARG A 31 -0.60 -13.81 13.90
N ASP A 32 -0.54 -12.61 14.44
CA ASP A 32 -0.25 -12.34 15.84
C ASP A 32 -1.29 -11.35 16.39
N PRO A 33 -2.32 -11.83 17.10
CA PRO A 33 -3.37 -11.00 17.67
C PRO A 33 -2.89 -10.03 18.75
N ASP A 34 -1.77 -10.32 19.41
CA ASP A 34 -1.25 -9.47 20.49
C ASP A 34 -0.68 -8.15 19.97
N ARG A 35 -0.43 -8.06 18.66
CA ARG A 35 -0.06 -6.81 17.99
C ARG A 35 -1.24 -5.88 17.68
N LEU A 36 -2.46 -6.32 17.88
CA LEU A 36 -3.63 -5.44 17.78
C LEU A 36 -3.67 -4.51 19.01
N ALA A 37 -4.08 -3.26 18.77
CA ALA A 37 -4.34 -2.37 19.89
C ALA A 37 -5.38 -3.00 20.83
N PRO A 38 -5.19 -2.99 22.17
CA PRO A 38 -6.08 -3.70 23.11
C PRO A 38 -7.55 -3.34 22.95
N GLU A 39 -7.85 -2.06 22.70
CA GLU A 39 -9.24 -1.59 22.53
C GLU A 39 -9.84 -2.04 21.19
N ALA A 40 -9.06 -2.14 20.13
CA ALA A 40 -9.50 -2.71 18.87
C ALA A 40 -9.79 -4.20 19.01
N ARG A 41 -8.91 -4.94 19.70
CA ARG A 41 -9.04 -6.39 19.93
C ARG A 41 -10.34 -6.77 20.65
N LYS A 42 -10.83 -5.94 21.57
CA LYS A 42 -12.10 -6.17 22.29
C LYS A 42 -13.34 -6.02 21.40
N ARG A 43 -13.21 -5.35 20.26
CA ARG A 43 -14.33 -4.94 19.40
C ARG A 43 -14.39 -5.69 18.09
N VAL A 44 -13.44 -6.60 17.82
CA VAL A 44 -13.37 -7.35 16.56
C VAL A 44 -13.34 -8.85 16.81
N GLU A 45 -13.88 -9.59 15.86
CA GLU A 45 -13.63 -11.04 15.78
C GLU A 45 -12.27 -11.28 15.15
N VAL A 46 -11.43 -12.12 15.77
CA VAL A 46 -10.07 -12.39 15.28
C VAL A 46 -10.00 -13.79 14.71
N VAL A 47 -9.62 -13.90 13.44
CA VAL A 47 -9.23 -15.14 12.81
C VAL A 47 -7.70 -15.19 12.76
N VAL A 48 -7.12 -16.11 13.53
CA VAL A 48 -5.66 -16.26 13.63
C VAL A 48 -5.13 -16.98 12.40
N GLY A 49 -4.11 -16.42 11.76
CA GLY A 49 -3.42 -17.02 10.63
C GLY A 49 -3.03 -16.03 9.53
N SER A 50 -2.58 -16.59 8.41
CA SER A 50 -2.25 -15.83 7.20
C SER A 50 -3.43 -15.77 6.25
N HIS A 51 -3.72 -14.62 5.68
CA HIS A 51 -4.73 -14.51 4.62
C HIS A 51 -4.27 -15.04 3.25
N GLY A 52 -3.07 -15.60 3.15
CA GLY A 52 -2.65 -16.48 2.06
C GLY A 52 -3.00 -17.96 2.30
N ASP A 53 -3.53 -18.32 3.48
CA ASP A 53 -3.92 -19.69 3.81
C ASP A 53 -5.40 -19.95 3.49
N SER A 54 -5.67 -21.05 2.77
CA SER A 54 -7.01 -21.38 2.29
C SER A 54 -8.01 -21.62 3.43
N ALA A 55 -7.60 -22.29 4.51
CA ALA A 55 -8.50 -22.57 5.63
C ALA A 55 -8.82 -21.27 6.40
N VAL A 56 -7.82 -20.40 6.56
CA VAL A 56 -7.97 -19.10 7.24
C VAL A 56 -8.93 -18.19 6.49
N VAL A 57 -8.73 -17.99 5.17
CA VAL A 57 -9.60 -17.09 4.39
C VAL A 57 -11.01 -17.67 4.23
N THR A 58 -11.16 -19.00 4.10
CA THR A 58 -12.49 -19.63 4.03
C THR A 58 -13.29 -19.35 5.30
N ARG A 59 -12.67 -19.50 6.48
CA ARG A 59 -13.31 -19.18 7.77
C ARG A 59 -13.56 -17.68 7.93
N ALA A 60 -12.58 -16.86 7.55
CA ALA A 60 -12.67 -15.42 7.74
C ALA A 60 -13.74 -14.76 6.86
N PHE A 61 -14.00 -15.31 5.68
CA PHE A 61 -14.96 -14.73 4.73
C PHE A 61 -16.38 -15.28 4.90
N GLN A 62 -16.60 -16.23 5.82
CA GLN A 62 -17.94 -16.69 6.15
C GLN A 62 -18.80 -15.52 6.62
N ASP A 63 -19.99 -15.35 6.02
CA ASP A 63 -20.94 -14.26 6.30
C ASP A 63 -20.35 -12.84 6.11
N ALA A 64 -19.27 -12.70 5.36
CA ALA A 64 -18.68 -11.42 5.05
C ALA A 64 -19.41 -10.73 3.88
N ASP A 65 -19.77 -9.45 4.06
CA ASP A 65 -20.29 -8.60 2.98
C ASP A 65 -19.18 -7.94 2.19
N SER A 66 -18.12 -7.50 2.89
CA SER A 66 -17.03 -6.74 2.31
C SER A 66 -15.68 -7.17 2.87
N VAL A 67 -14.65 -7.12 2.04
CA VAL A 67 -13.26 -7.44 2.39
C VAL A 67 -12.35 -6.27 2.04
N PHE A 68 -11.54 -5.82 3.00
CA PHE A 68 -10.38 -5.00 2.73
C PHE A 68 -9.17 -5.89 2.48
N TRP A 69 -8.61 -5.80 1.27
CA TRP A 69 -7.53 -6.65 0.82
C TRP A 69 -6.21 -5.91 0.64
N VAL A 70 -5.19 -6.34 1.37
CA VAL A 70 -3.80 -5.87 1.20
C VAL A 70 -2.88 -7.06 1.26
N VAL A 71 -2.03 -7.22 0.24
CA VAL A 71 -0.95 -8.22 0.27
C VAL A 71 0.21 -7.67 1.11
N PRO A 72 0.65 -8.39 2.15
CA PRO A 72 1.84 -7.99 2.89
C PRO A 72 3.08 -8.21 2.03
N PRO A 73 4.11 -7.37 2.14
CA PRO A 73 5.37 -7.64 1.49
C PRO A 73 5.94 -9.00 1.93
N ASP A 74 6.31 -9.82 0.96
CA ASP A 74 7.13 -11.02 1.18
C ASP A 74 8.50 -10.81 0.53
N PRO A 75 9.49 -10.35 1.29
CA PRO A 75 10.82 -10.08 0.74
C PRO A 75 11.53 -11.35 0.25
N GLY A 76 11.14 -12.53 0.76
CA GLY A 76 11.74 -13.82 0.41
C GLY A 76 11.05 -14.54 -0.74
N ALA A 77 9.98 -13.99 -1.32
CA ALA A 77 9.23 -14.67 -2.36
C ALA A 77 10.09 -15.04 -3.59
N ALA A 78 9.81 -16.19 -4.19
CA ALA A 78 10.55 -16.70 -5.33
C ALA A 78 10.33 -15.87 -6.62
N SER A 79 9.21 -15.16 -6.71
CA SER A 79 8.88 -14.24 -7.80
C SER A 79 7.88 -13.19 -7.35
N VAL A 80 7.77 -12.08 -8.10
CA VAL A 80 6.72 -11.08 -7.85
C VAL A 80 5.32 -11.65 -8.05
N ALA A 81 5.15 -12.60 -8.97
CA ALA A 81 3.88 -13.30 -9.17
C ALA A 81 3.52 -14.16 -7.95
N ALA A 82 4.48 -14.88 -7.37
CA ALA A 82 4.27 -15.65 -6.14
C ALA A 82 3.84 -14.75 -4.98
N ALA A 83 4.48 -13.59 -4.83
CA ALA A 83 4.17 -12.64 -3.76
C ALA A 83 2.77 -12.03 -3.84
N TYR A 84 2.21 -11.85 -5.03
CA TYR A 84 0.92 -11.15 -5.24
C TYR A 84 -0.17 -12.10 -5.72
N VAL A 85 0.04 -12.74 -6.87
CA VAL A 85 -0.99 -13.52 -7.56
C VAL A 85 -1.24 -14.84 -6.84
N ASP A 86 -0.19 -15.62 -6.59
CA ASP A 86 -0.34 -16.93 -5.96
C ASP A 86 -0.79 -16.79 -4.51
N PHE A 87 -0.30 -15.76 -3.81
CA PHE A 87 -0.76 -15.42 -2.47
C PHE A 87 -2.27 -15.10 -2.42
N ALA A 88 -2.83 -14.46 -3.46
CA ALA A 88 -4.24 -14.08 -3.52
C ALA A 88 -5.17 -15.22 -3.96
N ARG A 89 -4.67 -16.29 -4.60
CA ARG A 89 -5.50 -17.40 -5.13
C ARG A 89 -6.43 -18.03 -4.10
N PRO A 90 -5.98 -18.36 -2.87
CA PRO A 90 -6.87 -18.92 -1.84
C PRO A 90 -8.02 -17.97 -1.49
N ALA A 91 -7.73 -16.69 -1.37
CA ALA A 91 -8.74 -15.67 -1.06
C ALA A 91 -9.78 -15.54 -2.18
N VAL A 92 -9.38 -15.55 -3.45
CA VAL A 92 -10.30 -15.48 -4.59
C VAL A 92 -11.24 -16.67 -4.62
N LYS A 93 -10.74 -17.86 -4.31
CA LYS A 93 -11.59 -19.06 -4.16
C LYS A 93 -12.61 -18.89 -3.01
N ALA A 94 -12.15 -18.37 -1.86
CA ALA A 94 -13.00 -18.15 -0.71
C ALA A 94 -14.04 -17.04 -0.96
N LEU A 95 -13.69 -15.95 -1.67
CA LEU A 95 -14.63 -14.90 -2.07
C LEU A 95 -15.83 -15.47 -2.85
N ARG A 96 -15.56 -16.35 -3.81
CA ARG A 96 -16.61 -17.04 -4.58
C ARG A 96 -17.45 -17.98 -3.72
N GLN A 97 -16.80 -18.81 -2.92
CA GLN A 97 -17.47 -19.84 -2.11
C GLN A 97 -18.37 -19.24 -1.03
N GLN A 98 -17.95 -18.13 -0.44
CA GLN A 98 -18.68 -17.45 0.64
C GLN A 98 -19.63 -16.37 0.13
N GLY A 99 -19.67 -16.09 -1.18
CA GLY A 99 -20.55 -15.09 -1.77
C GLY A 99 -20.28 -13.67 -1.30
N VAL A 100 -19.01 -13.34 -1.03
CA VAL A 100 -18.60 -11.97 -0.66
C VAL A 100 -18.98 -10.99 -1.75
N LYS A 101 -19.68 -9.92 -1.39
CA LYS A 101 -20.27 -8.99 -2.36
C LYS A 101 -19.27 -7.95 -2.86
N ARG A 102 -18.37 -7.47 -2.01
CA ARG A 102 -17.46 -6.36 -2.32
C ARG A 102 -16.05 -6.60 -1.80
N VAL A 103 -15.07 -6.14 -2.57
CA VAL A 103 -13.65 -6.12 -2.15
C VAL A 103 -13.08 -4.74 -2.44
N VAL A 104 -12.41 -4.16 -1.45
CA VAL A 104 -11.60 -2.94 -1.59
C VAL A 104 -10.15 -3.35 -1.45
N GLY A 105 -9.39 -3.27 -2.54
CA GLY A 105 -8.00 -3.75 -2.59
C GLY A 105 -7.00 -2.62 -2.80
N VAL A 106 -5.82 -2.77 -2.19
CA VAL A 106 -4.68 -1.86 -2.41
C VAL A 106 -3.95 -2.26 -3.69
N SER A 107 -3.79 -1.33 -4.60
CA SER A 107 -3.19 -1.53 -5.93
C SER A 107 -2.24 -0.39 -6.29
N ALA A 108 -1.73 -0.37 -7.53
CA ALA A 108 -0.81 0.62 -8.04
C ALA A 108 -1.43 1.45 -9.18
N LEU A 109 -0.88 2.65 -9.41
CA LEU A 109 -1.14 3.44 -10.62
C LEU A 109 -0.48 2.82 -11.85
N GLY A 110 -0.96 3.22 -13.02
CA GLY A 110 -0.29 2.96 -14.30
C GLY A 110 -0.85 1.83 -15.13
N ARG A 111 -1.96 1.21 -14.74
CA ARG A 111 -2.68 0.25 -15.61
C ARG A 111 -3.06 0.94 -16.93
N GLY A 112 -2.81 0.25 -18.04
CA GLY A 112 -3.07 0.76 -19.40
C GLY A 112 -1.96 1.64 -19.97
N THR A 113 -0.91 1.93 -19.22
CA THR A 113 0.28 2.60 -19.76
C THR A 113 1.20 1.61 -20.52
N PRO A 114 2.09 2.09 -21.39
CA PRO A 114 3.10 1.22 -22.03
C PRO A 114 4.01 0.50 -21.05
N TRP A 115 4.14 1.01 -19.81
CA TRP A 115 5.01 0.45 -18.76
C TRP A 115 4.31 -0.62 -17.92
N ALA A 116 2.99 -0.76 -18.00
CA ALA A 116 2.19 -1.64 -17.12
C ALA A 116 2.66 -3.11 -17.11
N THR A 117 3.22 -3.60 -18.22
CA THR A 117 3.71 -4.99 -18.36
C THR A 117 5.15 -5.20 -17.87
N HIS A 118 5.87 -4.12 -17.56
CA HIS A 118 7.30 -4.15 -17.19
C HIS A 118 7.61 -3.37 -15.91
N ALA A 119 6.61 -3.15 -15.06
CA ALA A 119 6.73 -2.37 -13.83
C ALA A 119 6.91 -3.23 -12.57
N GLY A 120 7.45 -4.43 -12.70
CA GLY A 120 7.80 -5.30 -11.58
C GLY A 120 6.65 -5.53 -10.60
N LEU A 121 6.77 -5.00 -9.37
CA LEU A 121 5.73 -5.15 -8.34
C LEU A 121 4.38 -4.55 -8.75
N ALA A 122 4.36 -3.45 -9.52
CA ALA A 122 3.11 -2.86 -9.99
C ALA A 122 2.43 -3.78 -11.02
N THR A 123 3.19 -4.41 -11.94
CA THR A 123 2.67 -5.40 -12.88
C THR A 123 2.00 -6.58 -12.14
N ALA A 124 2.66 -7.09 -11.10
CA ALA A 124 2.10 -8.18 -10.29
C ALA A 124 0.84 -7.74 -9.51
N SER A 125 0.79 -6.49 -9.05
CA SER A 125 -0.41 -5.91 -8.43
C SER A 125 -1.58 -5.84 -9.42
N PHE A 126 -1.35 -5.46 -10.68
CA PHE A 126 -2.40 -5.46 -11.71
C PHE A 126 -2.92 -6.86 -12.01
N ALA A 127 -2.03 -7.86 -12.07
CA ALA A 127 -2.45 -9.24 -12.28
C ALA A 127 -3.25 -9.79 -11.07
N MET A 128 -2.90 -9.38 -9.85
CA MET A 128 -3.69 -9.68 -8.65
C MET A 128 -5.08 -9.03 -8.70
N ASP A 129 -5.18 -7.77 -9.14
CA ASP A 129 -6.47 -7.09 -9.31
C ASP A 129 -7.37 -7.86 -10.27
N ASP A 130 -6.83 -8.30 -11.43
CA ASP A 130 -7.58 -9.08 -12.41
C ASP A 130 -8.06 -10.41 -11.83
N LEU A 131 -7.21 -11.05 -11.03
CA LEU A 131 -7.56 -12.27 -10.33
C LEU A 131 -8.70 -12.05 -9.31
N ILE A 132 -8.63 -10.98 -8.51
CA ILE A 132 -9.69 -10.63 -7.54
C ILE A 132 -10.99 -10.28 -8.29
N ALA A 133 -10.92 -9.45 -9.32
CA ALA A 133 -12.07 -9.09 -10.15
C ALA A 133 -12.76 -10.33 -10.76
N SER A 134 -11.99 -11.37 -11.10
CA SER A 134 -12.53 -12.63 -11.61
C SER A 134 -13.34 -13.41 -10.57
N SER A 135 -13.32 -13.04 -9.29
CA SER A 135 -14.10 -13.73 -8.24
C SER A 135 -15.62 -13.60 -8.40
N GLY A 136 -16.07 -12.58 -9.12
CA GLY A 136 -17.49 -12.21 -9.23
C GLY A 136 -17.93 -11.19 -8.18
N ALA A 137 -17.11 -10.90 -7.17
CA ALA A 137 -17.35 -9.80 -6.25
C ALA A 137 -17.17 -8.44 -6.95
N SER A 138 -17.92 -7.45 -6.54
CA SER A 138 -17.65 -6.06 -6.94
C SER A 138 -16.29 -5.63 -6.37
N TYR A 139 -15.45 -4.98 -7.19
CA TYR A 139 -14.08 -4.66 -6.80
C TYR A 139 -13.74 -3.18 -6.98
N ARG A 140 -13.14 -2.58 -5.97
CA ARG A 140 -12.51 -1.26 -6.04
C ARG A 140 -11.02 -1.41 -5.79
N ALA A 141 -10.23 -1.24 -6.86
CA ALA A 141 -8.78 -1.15 -6.76
C ALA A 141 -8.40 0.28 -6.34
N LEU A 142 -7.92 0.46 -5.12
CA LEU A 142 -7.32 1.72 -4.69
C LEU A 142 -5.97 1.84 -5.37
N THR A 143 -5.90 2.63 -6.43
CA THR A 143 -4.68 2.79 -7.22
C THR A 143 -3.91 4.01 -6.75
N MET A 144 -2.70 3.80 -6.27
CA MET A 144 -1.92 4.86 -5.65
C MET A 144 -0.46 4.88 -6.10
N PRO A 145 0.19 6.05 -6.00
CA PRO A 145 1.62 6.21 -6.20
C PRO A 145 2.41 5.68 -5.01
N SER A 146 3.65 6.12 -4.87
CA SER A 146 4.46 5.84 -3.68
C SER A 146 3.81 6.43 -2.43
N PHE A 147 3.81 5.64 -1.34
CA PHE A 147 3.42 6.15 -0.03
C PHE A 147 4.48 7.07 0.56
N MET A 148 4.07 8.16 1.19
CA MET A 148 4.97 9.02 1.96
C MET A 148 5.71 8.22 3.05
N GLU A 149 5.03 7.24 3.65
CA GLU A 149 5.56 6.31 4.65
C GLU A 149 6.74 5.45 4.18
N ASN A 150 7.00 5.36 2.88
CA ASN A 150 8.19 4.65 2.38
C ASN A 150 9.50 5.30 2.87
N LEU A 151 9.49 6.62 3.14
CA LEU A 151 10.65 7.32 3.72
C LEU A 151 10.95 6.89 5.15
N LEU A 152 9.98 6.33 5.88
CA LEU A 152 10.22 5.79 7.23
C LEU A 152 11.24 4.64 7.24
N ARG A 153 11.43 3.96 6.12
CA ARG A 153 12.47 2.93 5.95
C ARG A 153 13.89 3.50 5.89
N GLN A 154 14.01 4.82 5.79
CA GLN A 154 15.27 5.54 5.70
C GLN A 154 15.47 6.55 6.84
N VAL A 155 14.65 6.46 7.90
CA VAL A 155 14.71 7.36 9.07
C VAL A 155 16.12 7.38 9.67
N GLU A 156 16.76 6.23 9.82
CA GLU A 156 18.13 6.14 10.35
C GLU A 156 19.10 6.97 9.49
N SER A 157 19.09 6.80 8.16
CA SER A 157 19.96 7.56 7.26
C SER A 157 19.64 9.04 7.25
N ILE A 158 18.36 9.41 7.31
CA ILE A 158 17.94 10.81 7.45
C ILE A 158 18.44 11.38 8.77
N SER A 159 18.38 10.61 9.88
CA SER A 159 18.84 11.03 11.20
C SER A 159 20.35 11.20 11.26
N THR A 160 21.11 10.22 10.77
CA THR A 160 22.58 10.17 10.98
C THR A 160 23.35 10.89 9.88
N ASN A 161 22.90 10.78 8.62
CA ASN A 161 23.64 11.28 7.46
C ASN A 161 22.99 12.50 6.79
N GLY A 162 21.79 12.89 7.23
CA GLY A 162 21.02 13.93 6.56
C GLY A 162 20.70 13.59 5.10
N ALA A 163 20.50 12.31 4.77
CA ALA A 163 20.31 11.90 3.39
C ALA A 163 19.36 10.71 3.24
N PHE A 164 18.66 10.65 2.09
CA PHE A 164 17.90 9.49 1.65
C PHE A 164 18.13 9.19 0.18
N PHE A 165 17.91 7.94 -0.25
CA PHE A 165 18.43 7.41 -1.51
C PHE A 165 17.36 6.65 -2.27
N LEU A 166 17.22 6.91 -3.59
CA LEU A 166 16.40 6.13 -4.51
C LEU A 166 17.04 6.09 -5.90
N PRO A 167 16.70 5.10 -6.75
CA PRO A 167 17.26 4.98 -8.08
C PRO A 167 16.43 5.74 -9.13
N ILE A 168 16.16 7.00 -8.89
CA ILE A 168 15.34 7.85 -9.77
C ILE A 168 15.94 9.26 -9.81
N ASP A 169 15.70 9.96 -10.92
CA ASP A 169 16.07 11.37 -11.06
C ASP A 169 15.42 12.21 -9.95
N GLY A 170 16.24 12.96 -9.22
CA GLY A 170 15.84 13.78 -8.10
C GLY A 170 14.86 14.91 -8.44
N ASP A 171 14.82 15.36 -9.68
CA ASP A 171 13.92 16.43 -10.16
C ASP A 171 12.65 15.88 -10.81
N ARG A 172 12.53 14.55 -10.95
CA ARG A 172 11.31 13.94 -11.45
C ARG A 172 10.15 14.16 -10.48
N LYS A 173 9.13 14.88 -10.92
CA LYS A 173 7.91 15.13 -10.13
C LYS A 173 6.95 13.95 -10.23
N LEU A 174 6.54 13.46 -9.07
CA LEU A 174 5.64 12.32 -8.92
C LEU A 174 4.58 12.64 -7.84
N PRO A 175 3.36 12.13 -8.00
CA PRO A 175 2.40 12.13 -6.91
C PRO A 175 2.88 11.24 -5.77
N SER A 176 2.42 11.53 -4.56
CA SER A 176 2.59 10.67 -3.38
C SER A 176 1.35 10.75 -2.49
N ALA A 177 1.05 9.69 -1.76
CA ALA A 177 -0.12 9.63 -0.91
C ALA A 177 0.24 9.23 0.52
N ALA A 178 -0.45 9.81 1.50
CA ALA A 178 -0.33 9.40 2.90
C ALA A 178 -1.20 8.16 3.15
N ALA A 179 -0.69 7.20 3.92
CA ALA A 179 -1.43 5.98 4.27
C ALA A 179 -2.73 6.26 5.05
N SER A 180 -2.80 7.37 5.79
CA SER A 180 -4.01 7.83 6.46
C SER A 180 -5.14 8.20 5.49
N ASP A 181 -4.78 8.85 4.38
CA ASP A 181 -5.75 9.24 3.37
C ASP A 181 -6.28 8.01 2.61
N VAL A 182 -5.38 7.08 2.28
CA VAL A 182 -5.76 5.79 1.68
C VAL A 182 -6.71 5.02 2.58
N ALA A 183 -6.43 4.98 3.89
CA ALA A 183 -7.29 4.30 4.85
C ALA A 183 -8.70 4.94 4.93
N ARG A 184 -8.78 6.26 4.91
CA ARG A 184 -10.06 7.00 4.93
C ARG A 184 -10.90 6.70 3.68
N VAL A 185 -10.27 6.66 2.50
CA VAL A 185 -10.97 6.29 1.26
C VAL A 185 -11.43 4.83 1.31
N ALA A 186 -10.57 3.92 1.80
CA ALA A 186 -10.92 2.51 1.96
C ALA A 186 -12.12 2.33 2.91
N ALA A 187 -12.10 2.95 4.09
CA ALA A 187 -13.18 2.86 5.07
C ALA A 187 -14.50 3.38 4.51
N ARG A 188 -14.49 4.53 3.80
CA ARG A 188 -15.68 5.06 3.13
C ARG A 188 -16.27 4.05 2.14
N LEU A 189 -15.44 3.42 1.31
CA LEU A 189 -15.90 2.43 0.33
C LEU A 189 -16.41 1.14 0.99
N LEU A 190 -15.87 0.75 2.12
CA LEU A 190 -16.32 -0.44 2.86
C LEU A 190 -17.67 -0.22 3.52
N PHE A 191 -17.99 1.01 3.95
CA PHE A 191 -19.31 1.37 4.48
C PHE A 191 -20.35 1.67 3.39
N ASP A 192 -19.93 2.08 2.21
CA ASP A 192 -20.83 2.33 1.08
C ASP A 192 -21.22 1.02 0.42
N HIS A 193 -22.46 0.62 0.61
CA HIS A 193 -23.01 -0.61 0.05
C HIS A 193 -23.67 -0.42 -1.33
N SER A 194 -23.64 0.80 -1.90
CA SER A 194 -24.34 1.14 -3.13
C SER A 194 -23.59 0.77 -4.41
N TRP A 195 -22.25 0.69 -4.33
CA TRP A 195 -21.44 0.45 -5.54
C TRP A 195 -21.36 -1.03 -5.95
N THR A 196 -21.30 -1.25 -7.24
CA THR A 196 -21.17 -2.56 -7.89
C THR A 196 -20.15 -2.51 -9.02
N GLY A 197 -19.84 -3.68 -9.58
CA GLY A 197 -18.89 -3.82 -10.69
C GLY A 197 -17.43 -3.58 -10.28
N VAL A 198 -16.55 -3.49 -11.28
CA VAL A 198 -15.10 -3.35 -11.12
C VAL A 198 -14.67 -1.96 -11.53
N ALA A 199 -13.93 -1.25 -10.69
CA ALA A 199 -13.36 0.06 -11.02
C ALA A 199 -12.07 0.34 -10.23
N SER A 200 -11.23 1.20 -10.81
CA SER A 200 -10.09 1.81 -10.13
C SER A 200 -10.53 3.08 -9.40
N VAL A 201 -9.94 3.31 -8.24
CA VAL A 201 -10.12 4.53 -7.44
C VAL A 201 -8.74 5.16 -7.23
N PRO A 202 -8.33 6.12 -8.06
CA PRO A 202 -7.04 6.79 -7.90
C PRO A 202 -6.99 7.59 -6.60
N ILE A 203 -5.85 7.52 -5.92
CA ILE A 203 -5.57 8.29 -4.70
C ILE A 203 -4.22 8.96 -4.90
N LEU A 204 -4.25 10.25 -5.24
CA LEU A 204 -3.04 10.99 -5.64
C LEU A 204 -2.65 11.91 -4.50
N GLY A 205 -2.43 12.28 -3.65
CA GLY A 205 -2.13 13.40 -2.77
C GLY A 205 -2.43 14.77 -3.42
N PRO A 206 -2.22 15.87 -2.73
CA PRO A 206 -2.59 17.19 -3.23
C PRO A 206 -1.63 17.76 -4.29
N GLU A 207 -0.41 17.21 -4.39
CA GLU A 207 0.69 17.80 -5.16
C GLU A 207 1.63 16.75 -5.76
N ASP A 208 2.33 17.11 -6.83
CA ASP A 208 3.43 16.35 -7.40
C ASP A 208 4.75 16.98 -6.95
N LEU A 209 5.54 16.22 -6.21
CA LEU A 209 6.84 16.64 -5.70
C LEU A 209 7.96 15.81 -6.30
N SER A 210 9.09 16.46 -6.55
CA SER A 210 10.34 15.78 -6.78
C SER A 210 10.97 15.35 -5.44
N TYR A 211 11.94 14.41 -5.50
CA TYR A 211 12.65 14.02 -4.29
C TYR A 211 13.56 15.13 -3.78
N ASN A 212 14.01 16.03 -4.64
CA ASN A 212 14.71 17.27 -4.25
C ASN A 212 13.75 18.24 -3.53
N ASP A 213 12.49 18.38 -3.99
CA ASP A 213 11.46 19.14 -3.26
C ASP A 213 11.20 18.54 -1.88
N MET A 214 11.05 17.21 -1.81
CA MET A 214 10.85 16.51 -0.54
C MET A 214 12.04 16.72 0.41
N ALA A 215 13.28 16.68 -0.08
CA ALA A 215 14.47 16.94 0.72
C ALA A 215 14.50 18.36 1.28
N ARG A 216 14.11 19.37 0.47
CA ARG A 216 13.98 20.76 0.92
C ARG A 216 12.91 20.89 2.02
N ILE A 217 11.73 20.30 1.82
CA ILE A 217 10.66 20.30 2.84
C ILE A 217 11.12 19.61 4.13
N LEU A 218 11.81 18.46 4.03
CA LEU A 218 12.36 17.78 5.20
C LEU A 218 13.39 18.64 5.94
N SER A 219 14.24 19.36 5.21
CA SER A 219 15.22 20.26 5.83
C SER A 219 14.53 21.34 6.66
N GLU A 220 13.47 21.93 6.13
CA GLU A 220 12.66 22.94 6.83
C GLU A 220 11.94 22.36 8.06
N VAL A 221 11.31 21.20 7.92
CA VAL A 221 10.55 20.53 9.00
C VAL A 221 11.47 20.08 10.13
N LEU A 222 12.66 19.57 9.80
CA LEU A 222 13.60 19.04 10.78
C LEU A 222 14.57 20.10 11.33
N GLY A 223 14.62 21.31 10.73
CA GLY A 223 15.52 22.38 11.14
C GLY A 223 17.00 22.07 10.88
N ARG A 224 17.31 21.17 9.98
CA ARG A 224 18.68 20.75 9.61
C ARG A 224 18.74 20.27 8.15
N PRO A 225 19.91 20.36 7.49
CA PRO A 225 20.03 19.93 6.11
C PRO A 225 19.67 18.46 5.90
N VAL A 226 18.79 18.20 4.93
CA VAL A 226 18.48 16.89 4.41
C VAL A 226 18.62 16.96 2.90
N ARG A 227 19.26 15.96 2.29
CA ARG A 227 19.44 15.89 0.85
C ARG A 227 18.93 14.55 0.29
N PHE A 228 18.48 14.60 -0.93
CA PHE A 228 18.25 13.42 -1.74
C PHE A 228 19.51 13.08 -2.52
N GLU A 229 19.83 11.79 -2.62
CA GLU A 229 20.91 11.30 -3.45
C GLU A 229 20.40 10.19 -4.37
N GLN A 230 20.48 10.43 -5.66
CA GLN A 230 20.21 9.40 -6.65
C GLN A 230 21.30 8.34 -6.61
N ILE A 231 20.90 7.06 -6.58
CA ILE A 231 21.81 5.92 -6.68
C ILE A 231 21.51 5.13 -7.95
N SER A 232 22.48 4.33 -8.43
CA SER A 232 22.23 3.46 -9.56
C SER A 232 21.23 2.34 -9.22
N ASN A 233 20.56 1.78 -10.23
CA ASN A 233 19.69 0.62 -10.09
C ASN A 233 20.41 -0.56 -9.45
N ASP A 234 21.67 -0.81 -9.81
CA ASP A 234 22.48 -1.90 -9.26
C ASP A 234 22.79 -1.67 -7.77
N ALA A 235 23.15 -0.45 -7.39
CA ALA A 235 23.36 -0.10 -5.98
C ALA A 235 22.07 -0.21 -5.17
N PHE A 236 20.93 0.16 -5.74
CA PHE A 236 19.62 0.00 -5.09
C PHE A 236 19.29 -1.48 -4.92
N LYS A 237 19.43 -2.30 -5.98
CA LYS A 237 19.22 -3.75 -5.92
C LYS A 237 20.10 -4.40 -4.85
N ALA A 238 21.39 -4.08 -4.85
CA ALA A 238 22.35 -4.61 -3.87
C ALA A 238 21.95 -4.28 -2.41
N ARG A 239 21.45 -3.06 -2.16
CA ARG A 239 20.94 -2.67 -0.83
C ARG A 239 19.72 -3.49 -0.42
N LEU A 240 18.81 -3.81 -1.34
CA LEU A 240 17.61 -4.62 -1.07
C LEU A 240 18.02 -6.07 -0.74
N ILE A 241 18.91 -6.65 -1.52
CA ILE A 241 19.47 -8.00 -1.27
C ILE A 241 20.20 -8.04 0.08
N GLY A 242 21.02 -7.04 0.38
CA GLY A 242 21.71 -6.91 1.66
C GLY A 242 20.77 -6.80 2.88
N ARG A 243 19.49 -6.46 2.66
CA ARG A 243 18.43 -6.47 3.67
C ARG A 243 17.61 -7.76 3.68
N GLY A 244 18.06 -8.80 2.97
CA GLY A 244 17.43 -10.13 2.95
C GLY A 244 16.33 -10.30 1.90
N MET A 245 16.20 -9.39 0.91
CA MET A 245 15.27 -9.62 -0.20
C MET A 245 15.83 -10.67 -1.17
N SER A 246 14.96 -11.50 -1.73
CA SER A 246 15.30 -12.36 -2.85
C SER A 246 15.68 -11.53 -4.08
N ASP A 247 16.46 -12.12 -4.97
CA ASP A 247 16.85 -11.44 -6.23
C ASP A 247 15.61 -11.03 -7.04
N ALA A 248 14.60 -11.89 -7.10
CA ALA A 248 13.36 -11.64 -7.84
C ALA A 248 12.58 -10.44 -7.30
N ILE A 249 12.47 -10.31 -5.98
CA ILE A 249 11.76 -9.18 -5.35
C ILE A 249 12.59 -7.90 -5.43
N ALA A 250 13.91 -8.00 -5.28
CA ALA A 250 14.81 -6.86 -5.47
C ALA A 250 14.74 -6.33 -6.91
N GLN A 251 14.77 -7.24 -7.91
CA GLN A 251 14.62 -6.87 -9.32
C GLN A 251 13.24 -6.24 -9.58
N GLY A 252 12.16 -6.83 -9.07
CA GLY A 252 10.81 -6.27 -9.21
C GLY A 252 10.67 -4.85 -8.62
N ASN A 253 11.43 -4.53 -7.57
CA ASN A 253 11.53 -3.15 -7.06
C ASN A 253 12.27 -2.23 -8.05
N VAL A 254 13.38 -2.70 -8.63
CA VAL A 254 14.13 -1.93 -9.64
C VAL A 254 13.26 -1.63 -10.85
N ASP A 255 12.58 -2.64 -11.40
CA ASP A 255 11.68 -2.48 -12.55
C ASP A 255 10.55 -1.48 -12.27
N MET A 256 10.00 -1.51 -11.06
CA MET A 256 9.00 -0.53 -10.63
C MET A 256 9.57 0.89 -10.61
N TRP A 257 10.81 1.09 -10.12
CA TRP A 257 11.44 2.42 -10.10
C TRP A 257 11.80 2.91 -11.51
N ILE A 258 12.20 2.02 -12.41
CA ILE A 258 12.41 2.35 -13.83
C ILE A 258 11.09 2.83 -14.45
N ALA A 259 9.99 2.12 -14.21
CA ALA A 259 8.67 2.52 -14.70
C ALA A 259 8.21 3.87 -14.11
N LYS A 260 8.48 4.15 -12.82
CA LYS A 260 8.20 5.44 -12.19
C LYS A 260 9.01 6.57 -12.82
N GLY A 261 10.29 6.36 -13.08
CA GLY A 261 11.13 7.29 -13.83
C GLY A 261 10.58 7.62 -15.23
N ASN A 262 9.89 6.67 -15.85
CA ASN A 262 9.24 6.82 -17.15
C ASN A 262 7.77 7.30 -17.06
N GLY A 263 7.27 7.64 -15.87
CA GLY A 263 5.99 8.32 -15.68
C GLY A 263 4.79 7.42 -15.50
N ILE A 264 4.95 6.17 -15.09
CA ILE A 264 3.81 5.28 -14.84
C ILE A 264 2.82 5.87 -13.81
N ASP A 265 3.31 6.59 -12.81
CA ASP A 265 2.48 7.23 -11.77
C ASP A 265 1.82 8.54 -12.24
N ASN A 266 2.25 9.12 -13.37
CA ASN A 266 1.72 10.37 -13.91
C ASN A 266 0.59 10.15 -14.96
N ALA A 267 0.17 8.90 -15.19
CA ALA A 267 -0.81 8.56 -16.20
C ALA A 267 -2.24 8.98 -15.85
N VAL A 268 -2.50 9.31 -14.59
CA VAL A 268 -3.82 9.75 -14.11
C VAL A 268 -3.78 11.24 -13.79
N THR A 269 -4.67 12.00 -14.42
CA THR A 269 -4.85 13.42 -14.11
C THR A 269 -5.47 13.57 -12.71
N ARG A 270 -4.89 14.46 -11.89
CA ARG A 270 -5.44 14.79 -10.58
C ARG A 270 -6.75 15.55 -10.75
N THR A 271 -7.79 15.08 -10.06
CA THR A 271 -9.10 15.73 -9.93
C THR A 271 -9.42 15.95 -8.45
N PRO A 272 -10.45 16.73 -8.11
CA PRO A 272 -10.91 16.85 -6.72
C PRO A 272 -11.20 15.50 -6.06
N GLU A 273 -11.75 14.54 -6.82
CA GLU A 273 -12.12 13.21 -6.32
C GLU A 273 -10.91 12.31 -6.07
N SER A 274 -9.84 12.45 -6.86
CA SER A 274 -8.59 11.67 -6.72
C SER A 274 -7.56 12.35 -5.82
N SER A 275 -7.73 13.64 -5.52
CA SER A 275 -6.85 14.39 -4.63
C SER A 275 -7.21 14.13 -3.16
N THR A 276 -6.20 13.88 -2.34
CA THR A 276 -6.35 13.73 -0.90
C THR A 276 -5.65 14.85 -0.14
N PRO A 277 -6.10 15.22 1.07
CA PRO A 277 -5.73 16.49 1.69
C PRO A 277 -4.33 16.54 2.31
N THR A 278 -3.74 15.39 2.67
CA THR A 278 -2.49 15.40 3.43
C THR A 278 -1.31 15.78 2.55
N THR A 279 -0.74 16.98 2.79
CA THR A 279 0.48 17.41 2.12
C THR A 279 1.70 16.63 2.62
N PHE A 280 2.76 16.59 1.80
CA PHE A 280 4.01 15.96 2.26
C PHE A 280 4.59 16.68 3.49
N ARG A 281 4.44 18.02 3.58
CA ARG A 281 4.84 18.82 4.73
C ARG A 281 4.09 18.42 6.01
N ASP A 282 2.77 18.28 5.93
CA ASP A 282 1.95 17.89 7.08
C ASP A 282 2.34 16.50 7.56
N TRP A 283 2.47 15.55 6.63
CA TRP A 283 2.91 14.20 6.94
C TRP A 283 4.31 14.18 7.57
N ALA A 284 5.26 14.92 7.01
CA ALA A 284 6.62 15.01 7.54
C ALA A 284 6.64 15.58 8.97
N SER A 285 5.84 16.61 9.22
CA SER A 285 5.73 17.26 10.53
C SER A 285 5.09 16.35 11.59
N GLN A 286 4.04 15.64 11.21
CA GLN A 286 3.24 14.83 12.15
C GLN A 286 3.79 13.41 12.34
N VAL A 287 4.38 12.81 11.29
CA VAL A 287 4.74 11.39 11.30
C VAL A 287 6.25 11.18 11.29
N LEU A 288 6.99 11.82 10.37
CA LEU A 288 8.42 11.56 10.21
C LEU A 288 9.23 12.25 11.31
N ARG A 289 8.93 13.52 11.62
CA ARG A 289 9.66 14.30 12.65
C ARG A 289 9.69 13.58 14.00
N ALA A 290 8.60 12.95 14.40
CA ALA A 290 8.53 12.21 15.67
C ALA A 290 9.42 10.95 15.71
N ARG A 291 9.97 10.51 14.58
CA ARG A 291 10.80 9.31 14.44
C ARG A 291 12.26 9.61 14.13
N VAL A 292 12.54 10.83 13.73
CA VAL A 292 13.90 11.32 13.50
C VAL A 292 14.38 11.84 14.84
N ALA A 293 15.38 11.20 15.43
CA ALA A 293 16.00 11.68 16.68
C ALA A 293 16.51 13.10 16.53
N PRO A 294 16.42 13.92 17.58
CA PRO A 294 16.94 15.28 17.61
C PRO A 294 18.46 15.34 17.39
#